data_087cbe0770dc0a9be8c5318e7f829c0c
#
_entry.id   087cbe0770dc0a9be8c5318e7f829c0c
#
_cell.length_a   1.000
_cell.length_b   1.000
_cell.length_c   1.000
_cell.angle_alpha   90.00
_cell.angle_beta   90.00
_cell.angle_gamma   90.00
#
_symmetry.space_group_name_H-M   'P 1'
#
loop_
_entity.id
_entity.type
_entity.pdbx_description
1 polymer ?
#
loop_
_entity_poly.entity_id
_entity_poly.type
_entity_poly.pdbx_seq_one_letter_code
_entity_poly.pdbx_strand_id
1 'polypeptide(L)'
;PNTELAEAAGLHCNRGVVVNDTMQTYDPRIYAVGECVSHRGIAYGLVAPLFEQAKVCANHLAQLGISRYTGSVTSTKLKVTGIDLFSAGDFMGGGESEEIVLSDPAGGVYKKLVIKDDKLIGACLYGDTTDGAWYFKLLREGRNISDLRDSLMFGESSVGDAGVGGQSRACGMSNQDEVCGCNGVCKGTIVKAIEEHGLFT
;
A
#
# COMPACT_ATOMS: atom_id res chain seq x y z
N PRO A 1 -20.43 -3.61 -2.11
CA PRO A 1 -20.72 -4.53 -1.00
C PRO A 1 -22.22 -4.82 -0.89
N ASN A 2 -22.57 -6.02 -0.43
CA ASN A 2 -23.96 -6.32 -0.10
C ASN A 2 -24.26 -5.81 1.32
N THR A 3 -25.21 -4.88 1.46
CA THR A 3 -25.57 -4.23 2.73
C THR A 3 -26.97 -4.57 3.21
N GLU A 4 -27.73 -5.39 2.46
CA GLU A 4 -29.16 -5.67 2.71
C GLU A 4 -29.43 -6.17 4.15
N LEU A 5 -28.60 -7.10 4.64
CA LEU A 5 -28.74 -7.61 6.02
C LEU A 5 -28.48 -6.54 7.06
N ALA A 6 -27.50 -5.70 6.86
CA ALA A 6 -27.13 -4.61 7.76
C ALA A 6 -28.23 -3.54 7.79
N GLU A 7 -28.77 -3.18 6.64
CA GLU A 7 -29.88 -2.22 6.50
C GLU A 7 -31.15 -2.77 7.14
N ALA A 8 -31.47 -4.06 6.92
CA ALA A 8 -32.61 -4.72 7.57
C ALA A 8 -32.46 -4.79 9.11
N ALA A 9 -31.23 -4.83 9.62
CA ALA A 9 -30.92 -4.73 11.04
C ALA A 9 -30.91 -3.28 11.58
N GLY A 10 -31.22 -2.29 10.74
CA GLY A 10 -31.26 -0.89 11.11
C GLY A 10 -29.89 -0.20 11.19
N LEU A 11 -28.83 -0.82 10.66
CA LEU A 11 -27.50 -0.21 10.66
C LEU A 11 -27.39 0.86 9.56
N HIS A 12 -26.60 1.88 9.84
CA HIS A 12 -26.31 2.91 8.84
C HIS A 12 -25.33 2.40 7.80
N CYS A 13 -25.73 2.48 6.51
CA CYS A 13 -24.93 2.05 5.37
C CYS A 13 -24.73 3.20 4.38
N ASN A 14 -23.49 3.36 3.91
CA ASN A 14 -23.13 4.27 2.83
C ASN A 14 -22.04 3.62 1.99
N ARG A 15 -22.40 2.98 0.87
CA ARG A 15 -21.52 2.11 0.04
C ARG A 15 -20.90 0.94 0.82
N GLY A 16 -21.33 0.71 2.06
CA GLY A 16 -20.88 -0.29 3.00
C GLY A 16 -21.39 0.05 4.38
N VAL A 17 -21.25 -0.85 5.34
CA VAL A 17 -21.61 -0.64 6.74
C VAL A 17 -20.73 0.43 7.35
N VAL A 18 -21.32 1.51 7.82
CA VAL A 18 -20.56 2.64 8.40
C VAL A 18 -20.02 2.26 9.78
N VAL A 19 -18.71 2.43 9.96
CA VAL A 19 -18.00 2.16 11.21
C VAL A 19 -17.14 3.34 11.64
N ASN A 20 -16.84 3.39 12.92
CA ASN A 20 -15.87 4.32 13.50
C ASN A 20 -14.43 3.77 13.42
N ASP A 21 -13.47 4.48 14.02
CA ASP A 21 -12.04 4.13 13.99
C ASP A 21 -11.70 2.85 14.78
N THR A 22 -12.65 2.26 15.50
CA THR A 22 -12.50 0.98 16.21
C THR A 22 -13.26 -0.16 15.52
N MET A 23 -13.79 0.09 14.32
CA MET A 23 -14.61 -0.85 13.54
C MET A 23 -15.98 -1.12 14.15
N GLN A 24 -16.44 -0.28 15.09
CA GLN A 24 -17.75 -0.37 15.72
C GLN A 24 -18.77 0.40 14.90
N THR A 25 -19.96 -0.16 14.72
CA THR A 25 -21.10 0.51 14.07
C THR A 25 -21.78 1.50 15.02
N TYR A 26 -22.87 2.11 14.56
CA TYR A 26 -23.73 2.92 15.42
C TYR A 26 -24.32 2.13 16.59
N ASP A 27 -24.65 0.83 16.40
CA ASP A 27 -25.00 -0.05 17.53
C ASP A 27 -23.69 -0.51 18.19
N PRO A 28 -23.46 -0.17 19.48
CA PRO A 28 -22.22 -0.46 20.18
C PRO A 28 -21.94 -1.96 20.37
N ARG A 29 -22.90 -2.82 20.10
CA ARG A 29 -22.76 -4.28 20.17
C ARG A 29 -22.36 -4.92 18.84
N ILE A 30 -22.37 -4.14 17.75
CA ILE A 30 -22.12 -4.64 16.40
C ILE A 30 -20.85 -4.01 15.85
N TYR A 31 -19.99 -4.86 15.32
CA TYR A 31 -18.74 -4.50 14.65
C TYR A 31 -18.77 -5.02 13.22
N ALA A 32 -18.09 -4.33 12.32
CA ALA A 32 -17.93 -4.79 10.95
C ALA A 32 -16.49 -4.56 10.48
N VAL A 33 -15.94 -5.55 9.77
CA VAL A 33 -14.61 -5.50 9.14
C VAL A 33 -14.69 -6.11 7.75
N GLY A 34 -13.80 -5.70 6.86
CA GLY A 34 -13.72 -6.29 5.54
C GLY A 34 -14.29 -5.40 4.43
N GLU A 35 -14.52 -6.00 3.27
CA GLU A 35 -15.00 -5.27 2.08
C GLU A 35 -16.41 -4.69 2.24
N CYS A 36 -17.19 -5.21 3.19
CA CYS A 36 -18.53 -4.70 3.48
C CYS A 36 -18.52 -3.37 4.23
N VAL A 37 -17.36 -2.89 4.67
CA VAL A 37 -17.23 -1.72 5.55
C VAL A 37 -17.04 -0.43 4.76
N SER A 38 -17.67 0.64 5.22
CA SER A 38 -17.40 2.03 4.85
C SER A 38 -16.81 2.75 6.06
N HIS A 39 -15.49 3.00 6.03
CA HIS A 39 -14.80 3.75 7.05
C HIS A 39 -14.41 5.13 6.52
N ARG A 40 -14.88 6.20 7.18
CA ARG A 40 -14.67 7.59 6.74
C ARG A 40 -15.03 7.83 5.27
N GLY A 41 -16.06 7.12 4.76
CA GLY A 41 -16.54 7.22 3.39
C GLY A 41 -15.76 6.38 2.37
N ILE A 42 -14.74 5.62 2.80
CA ILE A 42 -13.92 4.76 1.94
C ILE A 42 -14.25 3.29 2.20
N ALA A 43 -14.52 2.54 1.13
CA ALA A 43 -14.61 1.08 1.13
C ALA A 43 -13.36 0.49 0.47
N TYR A 44 -12.71 -0.44 1.15
CA TYR A 44 -11.47 -1.08 0.68
C TYR A 44 -11.79 -2.47 0.12
N GLY A 45 -11.30 -2.76 -1.09
CA GLY A 45 -11.42 -4.07 -1.76
C GLY A 45 -10.09 -4.84 -1.84
N LEU A 46 -9.09 -4.46 -1.04
CA LEU A 46 -7.78 -5.11 -1.01
C LEU A 46 -7.53 -5.76 0.35
N VAL A 47 -6.85 -6.90 0.34
CA VAL A 47 -6.67 -7.75 1.54
C VAL A 47 -5.95 -7.03 2.69
N ALA A 48 -4.89 -6.27 2.40
CA ALA A 48 -4.08 -5.64 3.45
C ALA A 48 -4.88 -4.68 4.35
N PRO A 49 -5.68 -3.71 3.83
CA PRO A 49 -6.56 -2.89 4.66
C PRO A 49 -7.52 -3.70 5.54
N LEU A 50 -8.04 -4.83 5.03
CA LEU A 50 -9.00 -5.64 5.77
C LEU A 50 -8.37 -6.32 6.97
N PHE A 51 -7.11 -6.76 6.87
CA PHE A 51 -6.35 -7.28 8.01
C PHE A 51 -6.02 -6.18 9.03
N GLU A 52 -5.71 -4.96 8.59
CA GLU A 52 -5.50 -3.83 9.49
C GLU A 52 -6.77 -3.49 10.27
N GLN A 53 -7.93 -3.47 9.61
CA GLN A 53 -9.24 -3.31 10.23
C GLN A 53 -9.52 -4.42 11.25
N ALA A 54 -9.30 -5.69 10.86
CA ALA A 54 -9.53 -6.84 11.73
C ALA A 54 -8.65 -6.79 13.00
N LYS A 55 -7.39 -6.39 12.86
CA LYS A 55 -6.46 -6.23 13.99
C LYS A 55 -6.92 -5.15 14.96
N VAL A 56 -7.37 -4.00 14.45
CA VAL A 56 -7.90 -2.93 15.29
C VAL A 56 -9.17 -3.37 16.00
N CYS A 57 -10.10 -4.01 15.28
CA CYS A 57 -11.33 -4.55 15.84
C CYS A 57 -11.05 -5.57 16.96
N ALA A 58 -10.16 -6.53 16.72
CA ALA A 58 -9.77 -7.54 17.70
C ALA A 58 -9.16 -6.92 18.96
N ASN A 59 -8.26 -5.95 18.81
CA ASN A 59 -7.66 -5.24 19.94
C ASN A 59 -8.71 -4.48 20.75
N HIS A 60 -9.67 -3.85 20.08
CA HIS A 60 -10.75 -3.13 20.77
C HIS A 60 -11.68 -4.09 21.53
N LEU A 61 -12.10 -5.18 20.91
CA LEU A 61 -12.95 -6.21 21.53
C LEU A 61 -12.27 -6.88 22.74
N ALA A 62 -10.95 -7.12 22.63
CA ALA A 62 -10.16 -7.70 23.71
C ALA A 62 -9.74 -6.70 24.79
N GLN A 63 -10.12 -5.42 24.64
CA GLN A 63 -9.71 -4.31 25.53
C GLN A 63 -8.17 -4.16 25.64
N LEU A 64 -7.44 -4.52 24.58
CA LEU A 64 -6.00 -4.46 24.48
C LEU A 64 -5.54 -3.12 23.83
N GLY A 65 -5.68 -2.03 24.60
CA GLY A 65 -5.11 -0.74 24.20
C GLY A 65 -6.04 0.13 23.33
N ILE A 66 -5.46 1.20 22.78
CA ILE A 66 -6.15 2.31 22.10
C ILE A 66 -5.93 2.33 20.58
N SER A 67 -5.68 1.18 19.98
CA SER A 67 -5.45 1.08 18.53
C SER A 67 -6.66 1.62 17.76
N ARG A 68 -6.39 2.45 16.73
CA ARG A 68 -7.40 3.04 15.86
C ARG A 68 -7.03 2.86 14.42
N TYR A 69 -8.02 2.56 13.59
CA TYR A 69 -7.85 2.54 12.15
C TYR A 69 -8.07 3.94 11.59
N THR A 70 -7.07 4.50 10.93
CA THR A 70 -7.14 5.85 10.35
C THR A 70 -7.23 5.82 8.82
N GLY A 71 -7.30 4.64 8.23
CA GLY A 71 -7.24 4.39 6.80
C GLY A 71 -5.95 3.69 6.40
N SER A 72 -5.90 3.19 5.18
CA SER A 72 -4.73 2.49 4.62
C SER A 72 -4.30 3.13 3.32
N VAL A 73 -3.00 3.30 3.14
CA VAL A 73 -2.43 3.56 1.82
C VAL A 73 -2.39 2.22 1.06
N THR A 74 -2.98 2.20 -0.12
CA THR A 74 -3.10 0.97 -0.91
C THR A 74 -2.19 0.99 -2.13
N SER A 75 -1.75 -0.20 -2.56
CA SER A 75 -1.10 -0.38 -3.85
C SER A 75 -1.69 -1.58 -4.59
N THR A 76 -1.65 -1.50 -5.90
CA THR A 76 -2.10 -2.58 -6.80
C THR A 76 -0.99 -2.89 -7.80
N LYS A 77 -0.70 -4.18 -7.98
CA LYS A 77 0.18 -4.67 -9.03
C LYS A 77 -0.61 -5.58 -9.94
N LEU A 78 -0.80 -5.18 -11.19
CA LEU A 78 -1.41 -6.02 -12.21
C LEU A 78 -0.36 -6.94 -12.79
N LYS A 79 -0.65 -8.24 -12.82
CA LYS A 79 0.17 -9.29 -13.43
C LYS A 79 -0.65 -9.95 -14.54
N VAL A 80 -0.67 -9.33 -15.70
CA VAL A 80 -1.28 -9.90 -16.91
C VAL A 80 -0.15 -10.12 -17.92
N THR A 81 -0.24 -11.20 -18.69
CA THR A 81 0.79 -11.54 -19.69
C THR A 81 1.09 -10.34 -20.60
N GLY A 82 2.33 -9.87 -20.56
CA GLY A 82 2.80 -8.75 -21.39
C GLY A 82 2.45 -7.35 -20.88
N ILE A 83 1.84 -7.23 -19.69
CA ILE A 83 1.53 -5.94 -19.08
C ILE A 83 2.00 -5.92 -17.63
N ASP A 84 2.95 -5.04 -17.33
CA ASP A 84 3.36 -4.71 -15.98
C ASP A 84 2.80 -3.34 -15.60
N LEU A 85 1.92 -3.32 -14.60
CA LEU A 85 1.33 -2.09 -14.07
C LEU A 85 1.39 -2.09 -12.55
N PHE A 86 1.84 -0.98 -12.00
CA PHE A 86 1.80 -0.72 -10.56
C PHE A 86 1.13 0.63 -10.32
N SER A 87 0.26 0.69 -9.32
CA SER A 87 -0.31 1.95 -8.83
C SER A 87 -0.37 1.96 -7.32
N ALA A 88 -0.18 3.13 -6.72
CA ALA A 88 -0.26 3.31 -5.27
C ALA A 88 -0.74 4.71 -4.90
N GLY A 89 -1.45 4.82 -3.78
CA GLY A 89 -1.94 6.07 -3.23
C GLY A 89 -2.86 6.84 -4.17
N ASP A 90 -2.82 8.17 -4.10
CA ASP A 90 -3.55 9.07 -5.00
C ASP A 90 -2.76 9.32 -6.31
N PHE A 91 -2.71 8.29 -7.16
CA PHE A 91 -2.00 8.35 -8.44
C PHE A 91 -2.73 9.17 -9.50
N MET A 92 -3.99 9.51 -9.30
CA MET A 92 -4.70 10.42 -10.21
C MET A 92 -4.19 11.85 -10.07
N GLY A 93 -3.91 12.27 -8.85
CA GLY A 93 -3.49 13.63 -8.55
C GLY A 93 -4.61 14.64 -8.77
N GLY A 94 -4.23 15.90 -8.85
CA GLY A 94 -5.15 17.04 -9.07
C GLY A 94 -5.14 18.04 -7.93
N GLY A 95 -5.87 19.14 -8.09
CA GLY A 95 -5.87 20.23 -7.13
C GLY A 95 -4.49 20.89 -7.00
N GLU A 96 -3.94 20.92 -5.79
CA GLU A 96 -2.64 21.53 -5.47
C GLU A 96 -1.48 20.53 -5.52
N SER A 97 -1.66 19.34 -6.10
CA SER A 97 -0.57 18.38 -6.25
C SER A 97 0.29 18.66 -7.48
N GLU A 98 1.55 18.33 -7.38
CA GLU A 98 2.52 18.38 -8.46
C GLU A 98 2.70 16.98 -9.06
N GLU A 99 2.98 16.92 -10.37
CA GLU A 99 3.18 15.67 -11.08
C GLU A 99 4.56 15.65 -11.74
N ILE A 100 5.29 14.56 -11.56
CA ILE A 100 6.49 14.26 -12.33
C ILE A 100 6.15 13.10 -13.25
N VAL A 101 6.37 13.24 -14.57
CA VAL A 101 6.00 12.25 -15.55
C VAL A 101 7.22 11.92 -16.44
N LEU A 102 7.49 10.62 -16.58
CA LEU A 102 8.38 10.08 -17.61
C LEU A 102 7.54 9.24 -18.57
N SER A 103 7.62 9.55 -19.84
CA SER A 103 6.88 8.84 -20.88
C SER A 103 7.79 8.49 -22.05
N ASP A 104 7.95 7.19 -22.31
CA ASP A 104 8.61 6.63 -23.48
C ASP A 104 7.65 5.66 -24.18
N PRO A 105 6.82 6.17 -25.11
CA PRO A 105 5.88 5.32 -25.85
C PRO A 105 6.55 4.26 -26.72
N ALA A 106 7.75 4.53 -27.23
CA ALA A 106 8.48 3.60 -28.08
C ALA A 106 9.06 2.44 -27.27
N GLY A 107 9.57 2.72 -26.06
CA GLY A 107 10.03 1.72 -25.10
C GLY A 107 8.92 1.08 -24.28
N GLY A 108 7.68 1.56 -24.41
CA GLY A 108 6.52 1.04 -23.67
C GLY A 108 6.58 1.36 -22.17
N VAL A 109 7.20 2.49 -21.78
CA VAL A 109 7.34 2.89 -20.37
C VAL A 109 6.59 4.17 -20.08
N TYR A 110 5.82 4.16 -19.00
CA TYR A 110 5.20 5.34 -18.40
C TYR A 110 5.35 5.30 -16.89
N LYS A 111 5.86 6.40 -16.33
CA LYS A 111 5.95 6.59 -14.87
C LYS A 111 5.37 7.95 -14.52
N LYS A 112 4.47 7.98 -13.54
CA LYS A 112 3.88 9.18 -12.97
C LYS A 112 4.01 9.14 -11.46
N LEU A 113 4.56 10.21 -10.88
CA LEU A 113 4.66 10.42 -9.44
C LEU A 113 3.88 11.67 -9.09
N VAL A 114 3.05 11.57 -8.05
CA VAL A 114 2.21 12.67 -7.56
C VAL A 114 2.73 13.12 -6.21
N ILE A 115 3.04 14.41 -6.09
CA ILE A 115 3.70 15.00 -4.92
C ILE A 115 2.81 16.11 -4.37
N LYS A 116 2.69 16.17 -3.04
CA LYS A 116 2.05 17.27 -2.32
C LYS A 116 2.78 17.51 -1.01
N ASP A 117 3.02 18.78 -0.67
CA ASP A 117 3.70 19.20 0.56
C ASP A 117 5.05 18.46 0.75
N ASP A 118 5.84 18.38 -0.31
CA ASP A 118 7.12 17.64 -0.36
C ASP A 118 7.02 16.15 0.02
N LYS A 119 5.87 15.53 -0.17
CA LYS A 119 5.65 14.11 0.07
C LYS A 119 5.11 13.43 -1.17
N LEU A 120 5.56 12.23 -1.41
CA LEU A 120 4.96 11.37 -2.43
C LEU A 120 3.58 10.93 -1.92
N ILE A 121 2.52 11.25 -2.67
CA ILE A 121 1.14 10.88 -2.34
C ILE A 121 0.55 9.87 -3.32
N GLY A 122 1.15 9.71 -4.49
CA GLY A 122 0.70 8.76 -5.51
C GLY A 122 1.80 8.35 -6.48
N ALA A 123 1.69 7.13 -7.00
CA ALA A 123 2.57 6.61 -8.05
C ALA A 123 1.80 5.72 -9.02
N CYS A 124 2.08 5.85 -10.32
CA CYS A 124 1.58 4.97 -11.38
C CYS A 124 2.74 4.62 -12.32
N LEU A 125 3.02 3.33 -12.47
CA LEU A 125 4.12 2.80 -13.28
C LEU A 125 3.56 1.79 -14.28
N TYR A 126 3.91 1.93 -15.54
CA TYR A 126 3.57 0.99 -16.61
C TYR A 126 4.84 0.60 -17.37
N GLY A 127 4.96 -0.67 -17.72
CA GLY A 127 6.12 -1.26 -18.40
C GLY A 127 7.25 -1.54 -17.41
N ASP A 128 7.93 -0.51 -16.90
CA ASP A 128 8.92 -0.67 -15.84
C ASP A 128 8.30 -0.37 -14.46
N THR A 129 8.02 -1.42 -13.70
CA THR A 129 7.44 -1.37 -12.35
C THR A 129 8.46 -1.68 -11.24
N THR A 130 9.75 -1.71 -11.58
CA THR A 130 10.83 -2.15 -10.69
C THR A 130 10.85 -1.41 -9.35
N ASP A 131 10.67 -0.09 -9.39
CA ASP A 131 10.72 0.77 -8.19
C ASP A 131 9.39 0.90 -7.44
N GLY A 132 8.35 0.18 -7.86
CA GLY A 132 7.02 0.29 -7.25
C GLY A 132 7.00 0.05 -5.74
N ALA A 133 7.75 -0.94 -5.25
CA ALA A 133 7.85 -1.24 -3.82
C ALA A 133 8.51 -0.09 -3.03
N TRP A 134 9.54 0.53 -3.60
CA TRP A 134 10.23 1.66 -2.99
C TRP A 134 9.32 2.90 -2.93
N TYR A 135 8.63 3.23 -4.02
CA TYR A 135 7.65 4.32 -4.00
C TYR A 135 6.53 4.05 -2.99
N PHE A 136 6.06 2.81 -2.89
CA PHE A 136 5.04 2.47 -1.90
C PHE A 136 5.53 2.62 -0.47
N LYS A 137 6.80 2.30 -0.20
CA LYS A 137 7.44 2.54 1.09
C LYS A 137 7.47 4.03 1.43
N LEU A 138 7.91 4.89 0.48
CA LEU A 138 7.91 6.35 0.67
C LEU A 138 6.50 6.90 0.95
N LEU A 139 5.49 6.42 0.22
CA LEU A 139 4.09 6.77 0.43
C LEU A 139 3.61 6.42 1.85
N ARG A 140 3.88 5.20 2.31
CA ARG A 140 3.48 4.72 3.63
C ARG A 140 4.16 5.46 4.77
N GLU A 141 5.43 5.78 4.61
CA GLU A 141 6.22 6.51 5.60
C GLU A 141 5.85 8.00 5.66
N GLY A 142 5.25 8.54 4.59
CA GLY A 142 4.94 9.98 4.48
C GLY A 142 6.19 10.85 4.63
N ARG A 143 7.34 10.31 4.21
CA ARG A 143 8.65 10.97 4.31
C ARG A 143 8.67 12.23 3.45
N ASN A 144 9.30 13.30 3.93
CA ASN A 144 9.67 14.43 3.10
C ASN A 144 10.71 13.98 2.07
N ILE A 145 10.47 14.29 0.79
CA ILE A 145 11.28 13.85 -0.34
C ILE A 145 12.03 14.98 -1.03
N SER A 146 12.13 16.15 -0.42
CA SER A 146 12.83 17.30 -1.00
C SER A 146 14.28 16.99 -1.37
N ASP A 147 14.94 16.16 -0.57
CA ASP A 147 16.30 15.66 -0.77
C ASP A 147 16.43 14.63 -1.89
N LEU A 148 15.32 14.02 -2.31
CA LEU A 148 15.27 12.96 -3.32
C LEU A 148 14.70 13.45 -4.66
N ARG A 149 14.13 14.65 -4.70
CA ARG A 149 13.30 15.13 -5.79
C ARG A 149 13.95 15.00 -7.16
N ASP A 150 15.23 15.41 -7.28
CA ASP A 150 15.96 15.42 -8.55
C ASP A 150 16.23 14.01 -9.09
N SER A 151 16.32 13.01 -8.23
CA SER A 151 16.60 11.63 -8.59
C SER A 151 15.38 10.70 -8.44
N LEU A 152 14.28 11.20 -7.88
CA LEU A 152 13.11 10.40 -7.52
C LEU A 152 12.58 9.56 -8.70
N MET A 153 12.49 10.14 -9.89
CA MET A 153 11.96 9.49 -11.10
C MET A 153 12.85 8.33 -11.59
N PHE A 154 14.14 8.35 -11.25
CA PHE A 154 15.12 7.35 -11.70
C PHE A 154 15.19 6.14 -10.76
N GLY A 155 14.42 6.15 -9.65
CA GLY A 155 14.26 5.03 -8.74
C GLY A 155 15.29 4.99 -7.61
N GLU A 156 15.14 3.96 -6.76
CA GLU A 156 15.92 3.77 -5.53
C GLU A 156 17.43 3.71 -5.79
N SER A 157 17.84 3.10 -6.90
CA SER A 157 19.27 2.95 -7.26
C SER A 157 19.95 4.27 -7.55
N SER A 158 19.20 5.32 -7.89
CA SER A 158 19.72 6.65 -8.21
C SER A 158 19.84 7.56 -6.98
N VAL A 159 19.27 7.14 -5.85
CA VAL A 159 19.27 7.88 -4.58
C VAL A 159 20.44 7.47 -3.68
N GLY A 160 21.00 6.28 -3.86
CA GLY A 160 22.21 5.82 -3.19
C GLY A 160 23.45 6.20 -3.98
N ASP A 161 24.53 6.49 -3.26
CA ASP A 161 25.85 6.84 -3.81
C ASP A 161 26.18 5.98 -5.05
N ALA A 162 26.44 6.64 -6.17
CA ALA A 162 26.61 6.04 -7.49
C ALA A 162 27.90 5.19 -7.60
N GLY A 163 28.01 4.13 -6.78
CA GLY A 163 29.28 3.43 -6.62
C GLY A 163 29.26 1.91 -6.53
N VAL A 164 28.11 1.22 -6.57
CA VAL A 164 28.14 -0.25 -6.50
C VAL A 164 27.35 -0.88 -7.64
N GLY A 165 28.09 -1.21 -8.69
CA GLY A 165 27.58 -1.94 -9.82
C GLY A 165 27.09 -3.34 -9.45
N GLY A 166 25.94 -3.73 -10.02
CA GLY A 166 25.65 -5.12 -10.34
C GLY A 166 25.26 -6.09 -9.23
N GLN A 167 25.08 -5.68 -7.99
CA GLN A 167 24.54 -6.60 -6.97
C GLN A 167 23.03 -6.76 -7.15
N SER A 168 22.55 -8.00 -7.11
CA SER A 168 21.11 -8.24 -7.17
C SER A 168 20.41 -7.48 -6.05
N ARG A 169 19.28 -6.85 -6.35
CA ARG A 169 18.49 -6.06 -5.39
C ARG A 169 18.21 -6.82 -4.08
N ALA A 170 18.05 -8.14 -4.17
CA ALA A 170 17.85 -9.01 -3.03
C ALA A 170 19.05 -9.02 -2.06
N CYS A 171 20.28 -8.87 -2.55
CA CYS A 171 21.48 -8.84 -1.69
C CYS A 171 21.56 -7.55 -0.86
N GLY A 172 21.13 -6.42 -1.41
CA GLY A 172 21.14 -5.13 -0.71
C GLY A 172 20.00 -4.90 0.29
N MET A 173 18.95 -5.70 0.26
CA MET A 173 17.82 -5.58 1.18
C MET A 173 18.21 -5.98 2.61
N SER A 174 17.73 -5.25 3.60
CA SER A 174 17.81 -5.67 5.02
C SER A 174 16.85 -6.84 5.29
N ASN A 175 17.09 -7.60 6.36
CA ASN A 175 16.18 -8.69 6.75
C ASN A 175 14.77 -8.22 7.14
N GLN A 176 14.60 -6.95 7.44
CA GLN A 176 13.32 -6.34 7.79
C GLN A 176 12.60 -5.76 6.58
N ASP A 177 13.26 -5.66 5.42
CA ASP A 177 12.64 -5.14 4.22
C ASP A 177 11.57 -6.09 3.71
N GLU A 178 10.41 -5.53 3.40
CA GLU A 178 9.24 -6.26 2.95
C GLU A 178 9.38 -6.69 1.49
N VAL A 179 9.30 -7.99 1.24
CA VAL A 179 9.34 -8.60 -0.11
C VAL A 179 7.94 -8.77 -0.67
N CYS A 180 6.97 -9.07 0.19
CA CYS A 180 5.57 -9.22 -0.21
C CYS A 180 4.66 -8.32 0.64
N GLY A 181 4.23 -7.20 0.06
CA GLY A 181 3.35 -6.24 0.73
C GLY A 181 1.94 -6.75 1.01
N CYS A 182 1.49 -7.80 0.30
CA CYS A 182 0.16 -8.36 0.52
C CYS A 182 0.05 -9.11 1.86
N ASN A 183 1.14 -9.74 2.30
CA ASN A 183 1.18 -10.58 3.50
C ASN A 183 2.22 -10.10 4.53
N GLY A 184 2.85 -8.96 4.33
CA GLY A 184 3.88 -8.43 5.23
C GLY A 184 5.10 -9.34 5.36
N VAL A 185 5.48 -10.07 4.29
CA VAL A 185 6.58 -11.02 4.33
C VAL A 185 7.89 -10.30 4.08
N CYS A 186 8.78 -10.27 5.08
CA CYS A 186 10.10 -9.67 5.00
C CYS A 186 11.15 -10.64 4.44
N LYS A 187 12.26 -10.10 3.90
CA LYS A 187 13.40 -10.88 3.41
C LYS A 187 13.89 -11.91 4.45
N GLY A 188 14.04 -11.51 5.71
CA GLY A 188 14.50 -12.40 6.78
C GLY A 188 13.60 -13.61 6.99
N THR A 189 12.28 -13.44 6.86
CA THR A 189 11.31 -14.54 6.94
C THR A 189 11.52 -15.54 5.81
N ILE A 190 11.78 -15.06 4.60
CA ILE A 190 12.01 -15.92 3.42
C ILE A 190 13.36 -16.66 3.57
N VAL A 191 14.43 -15.95 3.95
CA VAL A 191 15.76 -16.53 4.16
C VAL A 191 15.70 -17.63 5.21
N LYS A 192 15.06 -17.35 6.35
CA LYS A 192 14.87 -18.34 7.42
C LYS A 192 14.09 -19.57 6.95
N ALA A 193 13.02 -19.40 6.18
CA ALA A 193 12.27 -20.52 5.63
C ALA A 193 13.10 -21.36 4.64
N ILE A 194 13.92 -20.72 3.80
CA ILE A 194 14.85 -21.42 2.88
C ILE A 194 15.84 -22.27 3.67
N GLU A 195 16.46 -21.71 4.71
CA GLU A 195 17.45 -22.38 5.55
C GLU A 195 16.83 -23.53 6.35
N GLU A 196 15.67 -23.32 6.99
CA GLU A 196 15.00 -24.34 7.82
C GLU A 196 14.41 -25.50 7.02
N HIS A 197 13.95 -25.23 5.80
CA HIS A 197 13.28 -26.24 4.97
C HIS A 197 14.11 -26.73 3.79
N GLY A 198 15.35 -26.24 3.63
CA GLY A 198 16.25 -26.67 2.55
C GLY A 198 15.70 -26.38 1.15
N LEU A 199 15.02 -25.23 0.96
CA LEU A 199 14.37 -24.87 -0.30
C LEU A 199 15.39 -24.30 -1.29
N PHE A 200 16.28 -25.15 -1.78
CA PHE A 200 17.25 -24.81 -2.82
C PHE A 200 16.71 -25.32 -4.16
N THR A 201 16.34 -24.42 -5.05
CA THR A 201 15.94 -24.74 -6.44
C THR A 201 17.06 -24.45 -7.40
#